data_4613045bfa57fcff404b576b61964ccd
#
_entry.id   4613045bfa57fcff404b576b61964ccd
#
_cell.length_a   1.000
_cell.length_b   1.000
_cell.length_c   1.000
_cell.angle_alpha   90.00
_cell.angle_beta   90.00
_cell.angle_gamma   90.00
#
_symmetry.space_group_name_H-M   'P 1'
#
loop_
_entity.id
_entity.type
_entity.pdbx_description
1 polymer ?
#
loop_
_entity_poly.entity_id
_entity_poly.type
_entity_poly.pdbx_seq_one_letter_code
_entity_poly.pdbx_strand_id
1 'polypeptide(L)'
;MRKCFYVLFVLLLAAKFSFAQQDQFASFGENNINGFAQPFVTSLGEGLNSGGFHTAYVPTLFGFSISFRAMYIFIPDNQKTFTPTLPQGYSADKPTATFWGDQGGIYSGPAGYVTFINGINKSGTPFYMPQITGSLLGTELLIRYLPQQKVGDKNLNFFGIGLRHNISQYIPLIPVDLAVQVLYNKLTLQDIITASTFAVNGEVSKTLGMFTAYGGIQYETSKFDFSYTLNADPSSADPTLRQSREIKASINGKDNFRFIIGASIKLLVLVFNVDYNITTQPVLTGGVSLDF
;
A
#
# COMPACT_ATOMS: atom_id res chain seq x y z
N MET A 1 -5.51 23.55 -12.90
CA MET A 1 -5.37 22.09 -13.09
C MET A 1 -4.23 21.42 -12.31
N ARG A 2 -3.36 22.16 -11.63
CA ARG A 2 -2.26 21.58 -10.80
C ARG A 2 -2.68 21.08 -9.40
N LYS A 3 -3.86 21.42 -8.91
CA LYS A 3 -4.29 21.12 -7.52
C LYS A 3 -5.10 19.84 -7.34
N CYS A 4 -5.64 19.23 -8.37
CA CYS A 4 -6.47 18.03 -8.25
C CYS A 4 -5.70 16.70 -8.18
N PHE A 5 -4.47 16.64 -8.70
CA PHE A 5 -3.70 15.39 -8.78
C PHE A 5 -3.04 14.99 -7.46
N TYR A 6 -2.83 15.94 -6.55
CA TYR A 6 -2.08 15.77 -5.31
C TYR A 6 -2.96 15.44 -4.10
N VAL A 7 -4.25 15.61 -4.25
CA VAL A 7 -5.19 15.69 -3.13
C VAL A 7 -5.61 14.31 -2.61
N LEU A 8 -5.59 13.28 -3.47
CA LEU A 8 -6.29 12.04 -3.13
C LEU A 8 -5.48 11.07 -2.25
N PHE A 9 -4.17 10.95 -2.49
CA PHE A 9 -3.35 10.00 -1.72
C PHE A 9 -2.99 10.53 -0.33
N VAL A 10 -2.83 11.84 -0.24
CA VAL A 10 -2.36 12.52 0.97
C VAL A 10 -3.51 12.96 1.87
N LEU A 11 -4.67 13.27 1.32
CA LEU A 11 -5.86 13.61 2.11
C LEU A 11 -6.34 12.45 2.98
N LEU A 12 -6.08 11.21 2.61
CA LEU A 12 -6.37 10.05 3.45
C LEU A 12 -5.46 9.97 4.69
N LEU A 13 -4.23 10.45 4.61
CA LEU A 13 -3.28 10.44 5.73
C LEU A 13 -3.37 11.70 6.60
N ALA A 14 -3.73 12.85 6.01
CA ALA A 14 -3.74 14.14 6.71
C ALA A 14 -5.13 14.57 7.19
N ALA A 15 -6.19 14.02 6.63
CA ALA A 15 -7.54 14.41 6.94
C ALA A 15 -8.03 13.79 8.25
N LYS A 16 -7.69 14.41 9.38
CA LYS A 16 -8.29 14.21 10.70
C LYS A 16 -7.48 13.43 11.75
N PHE A 17 -6.18 13.50 11.79
CA PHE A 17 -5.51 13.39 13.08
C PHE A 17 -5.61 14.76 13.79
N SER A 18 -6.74 15.02 14.47
CA SER A 18 -6.84 16.19 15.35
C SER A 18 -6.01 15.95 16.62
N PHE A 19 -5.46 17.01 17.19
CA PHE A 19 -4.64 16.96 18.41
C PHE A 19 -5.31 16.18 19.56
N ALA A 20 -6.64 16.19 19.65
CA ALA A 20 -7.41 15.41 20.64
C ALA A 20 -7.36 13.88 20.45
N GLN A 21 -7.00 13.38 19.26
CA GLN A 21 -6.82 11.95 19.02
C GLN A 21 -5.42 11.45 19.38
N GLN A 22 -4.45 12.35 19.51
CA GLN A 22 -3.05 12.03 19.78
C GLN A 22 -2.87 11.43 21.19
N ASP A 23 -3.54 11.98 22.19
CA ASP A 23 -3.45 11.51 23.58
C ASP A 23 -4.09 10.12 23.75
N GLN A 24 -5.08 9.78 22.92
CA GLN A 24 -5.73 8.47 22.93
C GLN A 24 -4.79 7.36 22.37
N PHE A 25 -3.98 7.64 21.36
CA PHE A 25 -2.99 6.67 20.86
C PHE A 25 -1.97 6.28 21.92
N ALA A 26 -1.56 7.21 22.76
CA ALA A 26 -0.59 6.95 23.82
C ALA A 26 -1.11 5.95 24.89
N SER A 27 -2.42 5.90 25.10
CA SER A 27 -3.06 5.04 26.09
C SER A 27 -3.43 3.64 25.54
N PHE A 28 -3.37 3.43 24.22
CA PHE A 28 -3.88 2.19 23.60
C PHE A 28 -3.02 0.95 23.79
N GLY A 29 -1.72 1.09 24.04
CA GLY A 29 -0.80 -0.03 24.01
C GLY A 29 -0.59 -0.60 22.60
N GLU A 30 0.49 -1.33 22.41
CA GLU A 30 0.97 -1.81 21.12
C GLU A 30 -0.06 -2.69 20.37
N ASN A 31 -0.76 -3.59 21.08
CA ASN A 31 -1.74 -4.50 20.47
C ASN A 31 -2.91 -3.75 19.82
N ASN A 32 -3.38 -2.69 20.46
CA ASN A 32 -4.50 -1.90 19.94
C ASN A 32 -4.05 -0.99 18.79
N ILE A 33 -2.84 -0.44 18.82
CA ILE A 33 -2.24 0.29 17.71
C ILE A 33 -2.13 -0.63 16.49
N ASN A 34 -1.61 -1.85 16.68
CA ASN A 34 -1.51 -2.85 15.63
C ASN A 34 -2.90 -3.23 15.08
N GLY A 35 -3.88 -3.51 15.94
CA GLY A 35 -5.25 -3.83 15.50
C GLY A 35 -5.89 -2.72 14.68
N PHE A 36 -5.71 -1.46 15.10
CA PHE A 36 -6.25 -0.30 14.38
C PHE A 36 -5.56 -0.07 13.04
N ALA A 37 -4.22 -0.10 12.98
CA ALA A 37 -3.44 0.29 11.82
C ALA A 37 -3.19 -0.85 10.82
N GLN A 38 -3.29 -2.12 11.23
CA GLN A 38 -2.96 -3.29 10.40
C GLN A 38 -3.66 -3.30 9.03
N PRO A 39 -4.98 -3.05 8.91
CA PRO A 39 -5.64 -3.04 7.60
C PRO A 39 -5.19 -1.90 6.69
N PHE A 40 -4.80 -0.75 7.26
CA PHE A 40 -4.21 0.36 6.52
C PHE A 40 -2.82 0.01 5.97
N VAL A 41 -1.97 -0.60 6.80
CA VAL A 41 -0.63 -1.08 6.40
C VAL A 41 -0.75 -2.10 5.26
N THR A 42 -1.70 -3.04 5.37
CA THR A 42 -1.98 -4.02 4.31
C THR A 42 -2.38 -3.32 3.02
N SER A 43 -3.35 -2.38 3.04
CA SER A 43 -3.79 -1.63 1.85
C SER A 43 -2.63 -0.90 1.17
N LEU A 44 -1.78 -0.24 1.94
CA LEU A 44 -0.67 0.52 1.38
C LEU A 44 0.39 -0.41 0.79
N GLY A 45 0.67 -1.56 1.43
CA GLY A 45 1.54 -2.60 0.90
C GLY A 45 1.04 -3.15 -0.43
N GLU A 46 -0.27 -3.49 -0.49
CA GLU A 46 -0.95 -3.96 -1.70
C GLU A 46 -0.85 -2.94 -2.84
N GLY A 47 -1.09 -1.67 -2.57
CA GLY A 47 -0.99 -0.59 -3.56
C GLY A 47 0.44 -0.40 -4.07
N LEU A 48 1.44 -0.39 -3.18
CA LEU A 48 2.84 -0.20 -3.54
C LEU A 48 3.38 -1.35 -4.39
N ASN A 49 2.93 -2.58 -4.18
CA ASN A 49 3.39 -3.77 -4.90
C ASN A 49 2.56 -4.12 -6.14
N SER A 50 1.45 -3.40 -6.41
CA SER A 50 0.60 -3.61 -7.59
C SER A 50 1.11 -2.92 -8.85
N GLY A 51 0.64 -3.38 -10.02
CA GLY A 51 0.85 -2.73 -11.32
C GLY A 51 2.29 -2.79 -11.82
N GLY A 52 3.09 -3.79 -11.40
CA GLY A 52 4.47 -3.95 -11.82
C GLY A 52 4.63 -4.31 -13.29
N PHE A 53 3.65 -5.02 -13.87
CA PHE A 53 3.70 -5.51 -15.25
C PHE A 53 2.31 -5.50 -15.90
N HIS A 54 2.24 -5.69 -17.22
CA HIS A 54 1.03 -5.87 -18.02
C HIS A 54 1.25 -6.88 -19.17
N THR A 55 2.41 -7.51 -19.19
CA THR A 55 2.85 -8.60 -20.06
C THR A 55 4.09 -9.24 -19.45
N ALA A 56 4.33 -10.51 -19.70
CA ALA A 56 5.58 -11.19 -19.37
C ALA A 56 6.64 -11.03 -20.48
N TYR A 57 6.26 -10.51 -21.65
CA TYR A 57 7.19 -10.23 -22.73
C TYR A 57 8.12 -9.07 -22.33
N VAL A 58 9.43 -9.29 -22.48
CA VAL A 58 10.46 -8.25 -22.33
C VAL A 58 11.29 -8.21 -23.63
N PRO A 59 11.43 -7.06 -24.29
CA PRO A 59 12.21 -6.94 -25.50
C PRO A 59 13.66 -7.42 -25.33
N THR A 60 14.14 -8.23 -26.30
CA THR A 60 15.54 -8.68 -26.35
C THR A 60 16.49 -7.63 -26.92
N LEU A 61 15.97 -6.72 -27.74
CA LEU A 61 16.62 -5.48 -28.14
C LEU A 61 16.27 -4.36 -27.18
N PHE A 62 16.52 -3.13 -27.57
CA PHE A 62 16.14 -1.98 -26.75
C PHE A 62 14.61 -1.82 -26.69
N GLY A 63 14.09 -1.55 -25.51
CA GLY A 63 12.70 -1.16 -25.25
C GLY A 63 12.62 -0.04 -24.22
N PHE A 64 11.61 0.81 -24.34
CA PHE A 64 11.35 1.91 -23.40
C PHE A 64 9.85 2.09 -23.21
N SER A 65 9.42 2.31 -21.99
CA SER A 65 8.01 2.60 -21.70
C SER A 65 7.85 3.70 -20.65
N ILE A 66 6.83 4.53 -20.85
CA ILE A 66 6.31 5.43 -19.84
C ILE A 66 4.89 5.00 -19.54
N SER A 67 4.56 4.79 -18.29
CA SER A 67 3.24 4.30 -17.91
C SER A 67 2.68 4.97 -16.66
N PHE A 68 1.36 4.96 -16.59
CA PHE A 68 0.58 5.40 -15.45
C PHE A 68 -0.38 4.29 -15.05
N ARG A 69 -0.34 3.91 -13.78
CA ARG A 69 -1.20 2.88 -13.19
C ARG A 69 -2.16 3.52 -12.21
N ALA A 70 -3.43 3.18 -12.32
CA ALA A 70 -4.47 3.52 -11.36
C ALA A 70 -4.96 2.22 -10.72
N MET A 71 -4.92 2.14 -9.41
CA MET A 71 -5.31 0.98 -8.63
C MET A 71 -6.45 1.35 -7.71
N TYR A 72 -7.37 0.43 -7.50
CA TYR A 72 -8.41 0.55 -6.48
C TYR A 72 -8.34 -0.66 -5.57
N ILE A 73 -8.03 -0.43 -4.30
CA ILE A 73 -7.87 -1.45 -3.28
C ILE A 73 -9.21 -1.55 -2.56
N PHE A 74 -9.80 -2.76 -2.57
CA PHE A 74 -11.05 -3.04 -1.88
C PHE A 74 -10.76 -3.42 -0.43
N ILE A 75 -11.54 -2.85 0.50
CA ILE A 75 -11.44 -3.14 1.92
C ILE A 75 -12.63 -4.01 2.34
N PRO A 76 -12.42 -5.30 2.60
CA PRO A 76 -13.47 -6.19 3.07
C PRO A 76 -14.01 -5.79 4.45
N ASP A 77 -15.27 -6.11 4.72
CA ASP A 77 -15.92 -5.71 5.97
C ASP A 77 -15.27 -6.33 7.22
N ASN A 78 -14.71 -7.53 7.10
CA ASN A 78 -13.97 -8.18 8.19
C ASN A 78 -12.64 -7.49 8.55
N GLN A 79 -12.21 -6.49 7.77
CA GLN A 79 -11.03 -5.67 8.06
C GLN A 79 -11.38 -4.27 8.58
N LYS A 80 -12.66 -3.98 8.77
CA LYS A 80 -13.14 -2.70 9.30
C LYS A 80 -13.22 -2.66 10.81
N THR A 81 -13.13 -3.82 11.48
CA THR A 81 -13.17 -3.92 12.93
C THR A 81 -12.13 -4.88 13.47
N PHE A 82 -11.77 -4.72 14.75
CA PHE A 82 -10.92 -5.65 15.48
C PHE A 82 -11.37 -5.78 16.92
N THR A 83 -10.96 -6.86 17.60
CA THR A 83 -11.22 -7.05 19.05
C THR A 83 -10.14 -6.33 19.84
N PRO A 84 -10.50 -5.33 20.67
CA PRO A 84 -9.51 -4.59 21.43
C PRO A 84 -8.98 -5.36 22.63
N THR A 85 -7.76 -5.06 23.04
CA THR A 85 -7.22 -5.44 24.34
C THR A 85 -7.56 -4.36 25.35
N LEU A 86 -8.33 -4.71 26.38
CA LEU A 86 -8.80 -3.78 27.40
C LEU A 86 -8.08 -3.99 28.73
N PRO A 87 -8.03 -2.97 29.62
CA PRO A 87 -7.54 -3.11 30.98
C PRO A 87 -8.32 -4.13 31.78
N GLN A 88 -7.74 -4.61 32.90
CA GLN A 88 -8.40 -5.54 33.79
C GLN A 88 -9.72 -4.96 34.34
N GLY A 89 -10.78 -5.77 34.32
CA GLY A 89 -12.11 -5.40 34.76
C GLY A 89 -13.00 -4.77 33.66
N TYR A 90 -12.48 -4.61 32.44
CA TYR A 90 -13.27 -4.24 31.28
C TYR A 90 -13.53 -5.46 30.40
N SER A 91 -14.65 -5.48 29.69
CA SER A 91 -15.02 -6.55 28.76
C SER A 91 -15.11 -6.04 27.33
N ALA A 92 -14.43 -6.75 26.42
CA ALA A 92 -14.54 -6.51 24.97
C ALA A 92 -15.76 -7.25 24.40
N ASP A 93 -16.96 -6.82 24.78
CA ASP A 93 -18.25 -7.40 24.38
C ASP A 93 -18.59 -7.17 22.90
N LYS A 94 -17.92 -6.25 22.26
CA LYS A 94 -18.06 -5.90 20.84
C LYS A 94 -16.71 -5.50 20.22
N PRO A 95 -16.54 -5.64 18.89
CA PRO A 95 -15.35 -5.15 18.22
C PRO A 95 -15.32 -3.61 18.16
N THR A 96 -14.15 -3.05 17.93
CA THR A 96 -13.92 -1.61 17.69
C THR A 96 -13.45 -1.37 16.24
N ALA A 97 -13.53 -0.13 15.78
CA ALA A 97 -13.12 0.24 14.43
C ALA A 97 -11.61 0.10 14.22
N THR A 98 -11.24 -0.38 13.03
CA THR A 98 -9.90 -0.19 12.45
C THR A 98 -9.81 1.19 11.77
N PHE A 99 -8.67 1.53 11.17
CA PHE A 99 -8.50 2.74 10.35
C PHE A 99 -9.58 2.87 9.25
N TRP A 100 -9.99 1.75 8.62
CA TRP A 100 -11.02 1.73 7.59
C TRP A 100 -12.45 1.62 8.11
N GLY A 101 -12.61 1.31 9.41
CA GLY A 101 -13.90 1.16 10.07
C GLY A 101 -14.65 2.46 10.26
N ASP A 102 -15.78 2.39 10.97
CA ASP A 102 -16.63 3.53 11.25
C ASP A 102 -16.36 4.06 12.66
N GLN A 103 -17.14 3.66 13.64
CA GLN A 103 -17.08 4.20 15.00
C GLN A 103 -16.19 3.36 15.91
N GLY A 104 -15.34 4.04 16.70
CA GLY A 104 -14.59 3.44 17.78
C GLY A 104 -15.51 2.96 18.91
N GLY A 105 -15.17 1.82 19.50
CA GLY A 105 -15.90 1.26 20.61
C GLY A 105 -15.77 2.10 21.89
N ILE A 106 -16.80 2.07 22.72
CA ILE A 106 -16.80 2.62 24.07
C ILE A 106 -17.10 1.45 25.02
N TYR A 107 -16.21 1.23 25.99
CA TYR A 107 -16.27 0.12 26.94
C TYR A 107 -16.31 0.66 28.36
N SER A 108 -17.29 0.21 29.16
CA SER A 108 -17.42 0.60 30.55
C SER A 108 -16.69 -0.37 31.48
N GLY A 109 -16.11 0.13 32.55
CA GLY A 109 -15.42 -0.67 33.54
C GLY A 109 -15.22 0.05 34.86
N PRO A 110 -14.46 -0.54 35.80
CA PRO A 110 -14.34 -0.04 37.18
C PRO A 110 -13.80 1.39 37.31
N ALA A 111 -12.98 1.84 36.36
CA ALA A 111 -12.34 3.15 36.34
C ALA A 111 -13.01 4.13 35.34
N GLY A 112 -14.25 3.86 34.88
CA GLY A 112 -14.96 4.69 33.91
C GLY A 112 -15.04 4.09 32.51
N TYR A 113 -14.81 4.89 31.47
CA TYR A 113 -14.93 4.47 30.08
C TYR A 113 -13.57 4.45 29.38
N VAL A 114 -13.34 3.42 28.57
CA VAL A 114 -12.25 3.38 27.57
C VAL A 114 -12.88 3.61 26.21
N THR A 115 -12.44 4.65 25.49
CA THR A 115 -12.96 5.04 24.18
C THR A 115 -11.90 4.86 23.12
N PHE A 116 -12.25 4.19 22.01
CA PHE A 116 -11.40 3.98 20.86
C PHE A 116 -11.65 5.02 19.77
N ILE A 117 -10.64 5.23 18.94
CA ILE A 117 -10.67 6.19 17.83
C ILE A 117 -11.60 5.69 16.73
N ASN A 118 -12.33 6.62 16.10
CA ASN A 118 -13.12 6.33 14.92
C ASN A 118 -12.20 6.07 13.71
N GLY A 119 -12.62 5.17 12.83
CA GLY A 119 -12.03 5.02 11.50
C GLY A 119 -12.55 6.09 10.53
N ILE A 120 -12.22 5.92 9.25
CA ILE A 120 -12.62 6.85 8.17
C ILE A 120 -13.83 6.36 7.38
N ASN A 121 -14.38 5.23 7.73
CA ASN A 121 -15.55 4.59 7.11
C ASN A 121 -15.44 4.46 5.58
N LYS A 122 -14.44 3.72 5.10
CA LYS A 122 -14.20 3.49 3.68
C LYS A 122 -14.15 2.00 3.35
N SER A 123 -14.76 1.63 2.21
CA SER A 123 -14.74 0.26 1.66
C SER A 123 -13.72 0.09 0.53
N GLY A 124 -12.88 1.09 0.28
CA GLY A 124 -11.81 1.04 -0.68
C GLY A 124 -11.07 2.36 -0.79
N THR A 125 -9.88 2.28 -1.41
CA THR A 125 -8.99 3.42 -1.59
C THR A 125 -8.32 3.39 -2.96
N PRO A 126 -8.29 4.52 -3.69
CA PRO A 126 -7.52 4.62 -4.93
C PRO A 126 -6.03 4.81 -4.64
N PHE A 127 -5.21 4.30 -5.55
CA PHE A 127 -3.76 4.46 -5.56
C PHE A 127 -3.28 4.74 -6.99
N TYR A 128 -2.27 5.59 -7.15
CA TYR A 128 -1.77 5.99 -8.47
C TYR A 128 -0.26 5.91 -8.53
N MET A 129 0.27 5.36 -9.64
CA MET A 129 1.70 5.11 -9.77
C MET A 129 2.20 5.45 -11.18
N PRO A 130 2.93 6.56 -11.35
CA PRO A 130 3.72 6.80 -12.55
C PRO A 130 4.97 5.94 -12.51
N GLN A 131 5.34 5.35 -13.65
CA GLN A 131 6.53 4.55 -13.77
C GLN A 131 7.13 4.64 -15.18
N ILE A 132 8.43 4.42 -15.25
CA ILE A 132 9.17 4.31 -16.51
C ILE A 132 9.92 2.99 -16.52
N THR A 133 10.07 2.38 -17.70
CA THR A 133 10.89 1.20 -17.87
C THR A 133 11.85 1.35 -19.04
N GLY A 134 12.99 0.70 -18.92
CA GLY A 134 13.93 0.54 -20.00
C GLY A 134 14.41 -0.90 -20.06
N SER A 135 14.43 -1.51 -21.26
CA SER A 135 14.84 -2.90 -21.41
C SER A 135 15.94 -3.07 -22.43
N LEU A 136 16.79 -4.06 -22.18
CA LEU A 136 17.85 -4.50 -23.05
C LEU A 136 18.18 -5.98 -22.77
N LEU A 137 18.40 -6.77 -23.82
CA LEU A 137 18.77 -8.19 -23.73
C LEU A 137 17.80 -9.02 -22.87
N GLY A 138 16.48 -8.76 -23.02
CA GLY A 138 15.46 -9.46 -22.26
C GLY A 138 15.40 -9.12 -20.77
N THR A 139 16.10 -8.06 -20.35
CA THR A 139 16.09 -7.55 -18.98
C THR A 139 15.52 -6.15 -18.98
N GLU A 140 14.57 -5.87 -18.08
CA GLU A 140 13.91 -4.59 -17.92
C GLU A 140 14.20 -4.02 -16.54
N LEU A 141 14.60 -2.75 -16.50
CA LEU A 141 14.65 -1.93 -15.29
C LEU A 141 13.37 -1.08 -15.21
N LEU A 142 12.69 -1.14 -14.10
CA LEU A 142 11.52 -0.33 -13.77
C LEU A 142 11.90 0.69 -12.70
N ILE A 143 11.50 1.95 -12.89
CA ILE A 143 11.66 3.03 -11.91
C ILE A 143 10.30 3.66 -11.66
N ARG A 144 9.96 3.80 -10.38
CA ARG A 144 8.81 4.53 -9.86
C ARG A 144 9.29 5.72 -9.06
N TYR A 145 8.76 6.88 -9.35
CA TYR A 145 9.17 8.09 -8.65
C TYR A 145 8.03 9.09 -8.56
N LEU A 146 7.80 9.58 -7.35
CA LEU A 146 6.96 10.75 -7.13
C LEU A 146 7.88 11.87 -6.60
N PRO A 147 7.90 13.03 -7.28
CA PRO A 147 8.60 14.19 -6.75
C PRO A 147 8.11 14.49 -5.33
N GLN A 148 8.99 15.02 -4.51
CA GLN A 148 8.67 15.41 -3.13
C GLN A 148 7.41 16.26 -3.07
N GLN A 149 6.45 15.82 -2.27
CA GLN A 149 5.18 16.51 -2.03
C GLN A 149 5.13 17.01 -0.59
N LYS A 150 4.49 18.17 -0.39
CA LYS A 150 4.17 18.64 0.96
C LYS A 150 2.79 18.17 1.38
N VAL A 151 2.73 17.59 2.57
CA VAL A 151 1.55 17.10 3.26
C VAL A 151 1.46 17.81 4.59
N GLY A 152 0.69 18.90 4.63
CA GLY A 152 0.80 19.82 5.78
C GLY A 152 2.19 20.42 5.83
N ASP A 153 2.85 20.28 6.97
CA ASP A 153 4.23 20.70 7.23
C ASP A 153 5.28 19.62 6.90
N LYS A 154 4.86 18.41 6.53
CA LYS A 154 5.73 17.26 6.29
C LYS A 154 6.01 17.02 4.81
N ASN A 155 7.15 16.39 4.53
CA ASN A 155 7.56 16.01 3.19
C ASN A 155 7.24 14.53 2.94
N LEU A 156 6.50 14.25 1.85
CA LEU A 156 6.27 12.91 1.33
C LEU A 156 7.25 12.64 0.20
N ASN A 157 8.01 11.56 0.31
CA ASN A 157 8.93 11.07 -0.72
C ASN A 157 8.56 9.63 -1.08
N PHE A 158 8.65 9.31 -2.36
CA PHE A 158 8.45 7.95 -2.84
C PHE A 158 9.45 7.61 -3.94
N PHE A 159 10.03 6.43 -3.83
CA PHE A 159 10.90 5.81 -4.83
C PHE A 159 10.65 4.31 -4.89
N GLY A 160 10.62 3.75 -6.10
CA GLY A 160 10.55 2.32 -6.35
C GLY A 160 11.49 1.92 -7.48
N ILE A 161 12.03 0.72 -7.37
CA ILE A 161 12.89 0.10 -8.40
C ILE A 161 12.47 -1.34 -8.59
N GLY A 162 12.44 -1.80 -9.85
CA GLY A 162 12.17 -3.18 -10.21
C GLY A 162 13.12 -3.67 -11.29
N LEU A 163 13.39 -4.96 -11.25
CA LEU A 163 14.15 -5.67 -12.30
C LEU A 163 13.31 -6.85 -12.75
N ARG A 164 13.09 -6.95 -14.07
CA ARG A 164 12.34 -8.04 -14.71
C ARG A 164 13.19 -8.70 -15.78
N HIS A 165 13.13 -10.03 -15.87
CA HIS A 165 13.91 -10.79 -16.84
C HIS A 165 13.04 -11.82 -17.54
N ASN A 166 13.16 -11.87 -18.88
CA ASN A 166 12.46 -12.81 -19.74
C ASN A 166 13.10 -14.21 -19.64
N ILE A 167 12.37 -15.17 -19.09
CA ILE A 167 12.81 -16.56 -18.95
C ILE A 167 12.55 -17.36 -20.23
N SER A 168 11.48 -17.02 -20.96
CA SER A 168 11.12 -17.75 -22.20
C SER A 168 12.17 -17.67 -23.30
N GLN A 169 13.08 -16.66 -23.28
CA GLN A 169 14.19 -16.58 -24.23
C GLN A 169 15.16 -17.77 -24.14
N TYR A 170 15.16 -18.52 -23.04
CA TYR A 170 16.02 -19.70 -22.84
C TYR A 170 15.29 -21.03 -23.09
N ILE A 171 13.98 -20.99 -23.38
CA ILE A 171 13.15 -22.17 -23.55
C ILE A 171 12.66 -22.23 -25.02
N PRO A 172 13.28 -23.05 -25.87
CA PRO A 172 12.88 -23.14 -27.26
C PRO A 172 11.42 -23.57 -27.42
N LEU A 173 10.71 -22.98 -28.40
CA LEU A 173 9.36 -23.36 -28.82
C LEU A 173 8.26 -23.21 -27.76
N ILE A 174 8.52 -22.52 -26.66
CA ILE A 174 7.46 -22.24 -25.70
C ILE A 174 6.42 -21.26 -26.31
N PRO A 175 5.11 -21.57 -26.26
CA PRO A 175 4.09 -20.76 -26.93
C PRO A 175 3.61 -19.57 -26.10
N VAL A 176 4.26 -19.27 -24.99
CA VAL A 176 3.93 -18.20 -24.05
C VAL A 176 5.19 -17.44 -23.62
N ASP A 177 5.02 -16.22 -23.20
CA ASP A 177 6.10 -15.46 -22.55
C ASP A 177 6.12 -15.76 -21.07
N LEU A 178 7.32 -15.95 -20.51
CA LEU A 178 7.56 -16.15 -19.09
C LEU A 178 8.58 -15.12 -18.60
N ALA A 179 8.33 -14.51 -17.45
CA ALA A 179 9.31 -13.61 -16.84
C ALA A 179 9.31 -13.79 -15.31
N VAL A 180 10.39 -13.34 -14.70
CA VAL A 180 10.50 -13.13 -13.26
C VAL A 180 10.79 -11.66 -13.00
N GLN A 181 10.20 -11.10 -11.95
CA GLN A 181 10.41 -9.72 -11.56
C GLN A 181 10.69 -9.64 -10.07
N VAL A 182 11.58 -8.74 -9.69
CA VAL A 182 11.74 -8.26 -8.30
C VAL A 182 11.38 -6.78 -8.26
N LEU A 183 10.72 -6.35 -7.20
CA LEU A 183 10.28 -4.97 -7.01
C LEU A 183 10.53 -4.55 -5.58
N TYR A 184 11.11 -3.38 -5.39
CA TYR A 184 11.29 -2.73 -4.10
C TYR A 184 10.73 -1.32 -4.14
N ASN A 185 9.95 -0.94 -3.13
CA ASN A 185 9.44 0.42 -3.00
C ASN A 185 9.71 0.95 -1.59
N LYS A 186 9.98 2.26 -1.52
CA LYS A 186 10.12 2.99 -0.27
C LYS A 186 9.31 4.28 -0.32
N LEU A 187 8.44 4.46 0.66
CA LEU A 187 7.67 5.67 0.89
C LEU A 187 8.03 6.21 2.26
N THR A 188 8.28 7.51 2.35
CA THR A 188 8.59 8.19 3.61
C THR A 188 7.74 9.44 3.74
N LEU A 189 6.94 9.51 4.79
CA LEU A 189 6.35 10.74 5.27
C LEU A 189 7.17 11.19 6.47
N GLN A 190 7.86 12.32 6.30
CA GLN A 190 8.87 12.82 7.23
C GLN A 190 8.42 12.75 8.69
N ASP A 191 9.25 12.13 9.55
CA ASP A 191 9.10 11.98 11.01
C ASP A 191 7.79 11.24 11.45
N ILE A 192 7.05 10.64 10.52
CA ILE A 192 5.77 9.97 10.84
C ILE A 192 5.79 8.50 10.38
N ILE A 193 6.06 8.23 9.08
CA ILE A 193 5.97 6.89 8.51
C ILE A 193 7.16 6.64 7.57
N THR A 194 7.76 5.48 7.70
CA THR A 194 8.60 4.88 6.66
C THR A 194 8.00 3.53 6.28
N ALA A 195 7.56 3.41 5.02
CA ALA A 195 7.07 2.17 4.45
C ALA A 195 8.10 1.60 3.49
N SER A 196 8.41 0.32 3.62
CA SER A 196 9.27 -0.43 2.69
C SER A 196 8.52 -1.68 2.25
N THR A 197 8.48 -1.92 0.94
CA THR A 197 7.84 -3.12 0.39
C THR A 197 8.78 -3.82 -0.59
N PHE A 198 8.66 -5.14 -0.63
CA PHE A 198 9.41 -5.99 -1.53
C PHE A 198 8.48 -7.02 -2.15
N ALA A 199 8.62 -7.27 -3.46
CA ALA A 199 7.85 -8.30 -4.15
C ALA A 199 8.73 -9.07 -5.14
N VAL A 200 8.38 -10.35 -5.33
CA VAL A 200 8.92 -11.23 -6.36
C VAL A 200 7.76 -11.83 -7.13
N ASN A 201 7.76 -11.65 -8.46
CA ASN A 201 6.73 -12.14 -9.38
C ASN A 201 7.25 -13.26 -10.25
N GLY A 202 6.44 -14.30 -10.45
CA GLY A 202 6.49 -15.18 -11.60
C GLY A 202 5.35 -14.81 -12.54
N GLU A 203 5.67 -14.50 -13.80
CA GLU A 203 4.75 -13.92 -14.77
C GLU A 203 4.61 -14.81 -16.00
N VAL A 204 3.39 -14.86 -16.55
CA VAL A 204 3.09 -15.52 -17.82
C VAL A 204 2.20 -14.63 -18.67
N SER A 205 2.43 -14.61 -19.98
CA SER A 205 1.54 -13.95 -20.92
C SER A 205 1.46 -14.64 -22.26
N LYS A 206 0.37 -14.36 -22.99
CA LYS A 206 0.17 -14.80 -24.37
C LYS A 206 -0.44 -13.66 -25.16
N THR A 207 0.28 -13.25 -26.22
CA THR A 207 -0.18 -12.22 -27.14
C THR A 207 -0.80 -12.85 -28.38
N LEU A 208 -2.00 -12.39 -28.75
CA LEU A 208 -2.76 -12.76 -29.93
C LEU A 208 -3.17 -11.49 -30.68
N GLY A 209 -2.43 -11.13 -31.71
CA GLY A 209 -2.60 -9.87 -32.43
C GLY A 209 -2.35 -8.66 -31.51
N MET A 210 -3.37 -7.84 -31.31
CA MET A 210 -3.28 -6.67 -30.42
C MET A 210 -3.61 -6.97 -28.95
N PHE A 211 -4.14 -8.17 -28.64
CA PHE A 211 -4.58 -8.54 -27.31
C PHE A 211 -3.54 -9.41 -26.62
N THR A 212 -3.29 -9.14 -25.35
CA THR A 212 -2.45 -9.96 -24.48
C THR A 212 -3.24 -10.36 -23.25
N ALA A 213 -3.35 -11.66 -23.01
CA ALA A 213 -3.76 -12.18 -21.71
C ALA A 213 -2.52 -12.41 -20.86
N TYR A 214 -2.55 -12.03 -19.58
CA TYR A 214 -1.43 -12.21 -18.68
C TYR A 214 -1.88 -12.60 -17.29
N GLY A 215 -0.97 -13.16 -16.53
CA GLY A 215 -1.16 -13.50 -15.15
C GLY A 215 0.15 -13.68 -14.42
N GLY A 216 0.06 -13.84 -13.11
CA GLY A 216 1.24 -14.04 -12.28
C GLY A 216 0.91 -14.50 -10.88
N ILE A 217 1.93 -15.00 -10.24
CA ILE A 217 1.97 -15.23 -8.80
C ILE A 217 3.02 -14.30 -8.19
N GLN A 218 2.68 -13.70 -7.06
CA GLN A 218 3.58 -12.78 -6.38
C GLN A 218 3.74 -13.20 -4.92
N TYR A 219 4.99 -13.24 -4.48
CA TYR A 219 5.34 -13.22 -3.06
C TYR A 219 5.74 -11.81 -2.69
N GLU A 220 5.24 -11.31 -1.55
CA GLU A 220 5.52 -9.95 -1.14
C GLU A 220 5.65 -9.79 0.37
N THR A 221 6.35 -8.75 0.76
CA THR A 221 6.45 -8.30 2.14
C THR A 221 6.31 -6.79 2.20
N SER A 222 5.74 -6.31 3.28
CA SER A 222 5.67 -4.88 3.57
C SER A 222 5.93 -4.63 5.04
N LYS A 223 6.73 -3.61 5.33
CA LYS A 223 7.07 -3.17 6.68
C LYS A 223 6.84 -1.67 6.79
N PHE A 224 6.15 -1.27 7.84
CA PHE A 224 5.81 0.11 8.12
C PHE A 224 6.30 0.49 9.51
N ASP A 225 7.24 1.42 9.55
CA ASP A 225 7.76 1.98 10.79
C ASP A 225 7.08 3.33 11.02
N PHE A 226 6.35 3.44 12.11
CA PHE A 226 5.68 4.65 12.57
C PHE A 226 6.51 5.27 13.68
N SER A 227 6.68 6.59 13.63
CA SER A 227 7.31 7.39 14.67
C SER A 227 6.43 8.57 14.99
N TYR A 228 6.15 8.77 16.26
CA TYR A 228 5.31 9.86 16.72
C TYR A 228 5.87 10.46 18.02
N THR A 229 6.04 11.77 18.06
CA THR A 229 6.47 12.47 19.27
C THR A 229 5.26 13.01 20.02
N LEU A 230 4.99 12.45 21.20
CA LEU A 230 4.08 13.05 22.17
C LEU A 230 4.77 14.26 22.79
N ASN A 231 4.17 15.42 22.62
CA ASN A 231 4.65 16.62 23.30
C ASN A 231 4.33 16.54 24.79
N ALA A 232 5.22 17.12 25.61
CA ALA A 232 4.99 17.24 27.03
C ALA A 232 3.70 18.05 27.32
N ASP A 233 2.87 17.55 28.21
CA ASP A 233 1.79 18.31 28.87
C ASP A 233 2.16 18.49 30.35
N PRO A 234 2.84 19.61 30.73
CA PRO A 234 3.24 19.86 32.11
C PRO A 234 2.05 19.93 33.08
N SER A 235 0.83 20.16 32.58
CA SER A 235 -0.39 20.27 33.38
C SER A 235 -1.10 18.94 33.61
N SER A 236 -0.68 17.87 32.93
CA SER A 236 -1.31 16.55 33.03
C SER A 236 -1.21 15.99 34.47
N ALA A 237 -2.29 15.37 34.91
CA ALA A 237 -2.33 14.59 36.16
C ALA A 237 -1.44 13.33 36.07
N ASP A 238 -1.23 12.79 34.85
CA ASP A 238 -0.37 11.65 34.60
C ASP A 238 1.11 12.11 34.46
N PRO A 239 2.00 11.69 35.40
CA PRO A 239 3.41 12.06 35.34
C PRO A 239 4.12 11.63 34.03
N THR A 240 3.62 10.58 33.36
CA THR A 240 4.20 10.05 32.12
C THR A 240 3.95 10.96 30.91
N LEU A 241 2.94 11.82 30.98
CA LEU A 241 2.62 12.82 29.93
C LEU A 241 3.31 14.15 30.13
N ARG A 242 4.00 14.36 31.26
CA ARG A 242 4.72 15.60 31.56
C ARG A 242 6.06 15.78 30.83
N GLN A 243 6.51 14.73 30.15
CA GLN A 243 7.75 14.75 29.35
C GLN A 243 7.44 14.32 27.91
N SER A 244 8.09 14.99 26.94
CA SER A 244 8.02 14.55 25.56
C SER A 244 8.62 13.15 25.42
N ARG A 245 7.91 12.27 24.71
CA ARG A 245 8.40 10.93 24.39
C ARG A 245 8.12 10.57 22.95
N GLU A 246 9.05 9.88 22.33
CA GLU A 246 8.88 9.30 21.00
C GLU A 246 8.21 7.91 21.15
N ILE A 247 7.10 7.73 20.44
CA ILE A 247 6.43 6.43 20.32
C ILE A 247 6.81 5.86 18.96
N LYS A 248 7.36 4.65 18.95
CA LYS A 248 7.69 3.90 17.74
C LYS A 248 6.86 2.64 17.68
N ALA A 249 6.29 2.34 16.51
CA ALA A 249 5.61 1.10 16.23
C ALA A 249 6.06 0.58 14.86
N SER A 250 6.31 -0.71 14.76
CA SER A 250 6.64 -1.37 13.49
C SER A 250 5.55 -2.40 13.19
N ILE A 251 4.88 -2.25 12.06
CA ILE A 251 3.78 -3.11 11.65
C ILE A 251 4.12 -3.72 10.29
N ASN A 252 4.02 -5.04 10.18
CA ASN A 252 4.18 -5.74 8.90
C ASN A 252 2.82 -5.94 8.24
N GLY A 253 2.75 -5.86 6.90
CA GLY A 253 1.56 -6.28 6.16
C GLY A 253 1.29 -7.76 6.36
N LYS A 254 0.03 -8.15 6.29
CA LYS A 254 -0.38 -9.55 6.49
C LYS A 254 -0.32 -10.39 5.24
N ASP A 255 -0.42 -9.77 4.06
CA ASP A 255 -0.43 -10.48 2.81
C ASP A 255 0.98 -10.76 2.32
N ASN A 256 1.22 -12.05 2.02
CA ASN A 256 2.51 -12.49 1.47
C ASN A 256 2.35 -13.09 0.07
N PHE A 257 1.14 -13.44 -0.35
CA PHE A 257 0.88 -14.04 -1.66
C PHE A 257 -0.33 -13.42 -2.33
N ARG A 258 -0.20 -13.17 -3.63
CA ARG A 258 -1.31 -12.79 -4.50
C ARG A 258 -1.26 -13.52 -5.83
N PHE A 259 -2.43 -13.68 -6.43
CA PHE A 259 -2.59 -14.12 -7.80
C PHE A 259 -3.05 -12.93 -8.64
N ILE A 260 -2.48 -12.79 -9.82
CA ILE A 260 -2.75 -11.69 -10.73
C ILE A 260 -3.32 -12.29 -12.02
N ILE A 261 -4.43 -11.74 -12.50
CA ILE A 261 -5.01 -12.07 -13.81
C ILE A 261 -5.42 -10.79 -14.52
N GLY A 262 -5.04 -10.67 -15.78
CA GLY A 262 -5.28 -9.44 -16.52
C GLY A 262 -5.24 -9.60 -18.03
N ALA A 263 -5.59 -8.51 -18.69
CA ALA A 263 -5.52 -8.40 -20.14
C ALA A 263 -5.03 -7.00 -20.53
N SER A 264 -4.36 -6.93 -21.67
CA SER A 264 -3.96 -5.66 -22.28
C SER A 264 -4.28 -5.63 -23.77
N ILE A 265 -4.42 -4.42 -24.30
CA ILE A 265 -4.58 -4.14 -25.72
C ILE A 265 -3.50 -3.14 -26.15
N LYS A 266 -2.73 -3.48 -27.19
CA LYS A 266 -1.70 -2.63 -27.77
C LYS A 266 -2.15 -2.08 -29.12
N LEU A 267 -2.24 -0.76 -29.21
CA LEU A 267 -2.58 0.01 -30.40
C LEU A 267 -1.34 0.82 -30.83
N LEU A 268 -0.54 0.26 -31.69
CA LEU A 268 0.78 0.78 -32.06
C LEU A 268 1.70 0.85 -30.81
N VAL A 269 1.96 2.05 -30.30
CA VAL A 269 2.76 2.28 -29.09
C VAL A 269 1.91 2.47 -27.84
N LEU A 270 0.60 2.65 -27.98
CA LEU A 270 -0.30 2.87 -26.85
C LEU A 270 -0.83 1.54 -26.33
N VAL A 271 -0.64 1.28 -25.05
CA VAL A 271 -1.12 0.07 -24.38
C VAL A 271 -2.09 0.46 -23.28
N PHE A 272 -3.26 -0.20 -23.26
CA PHE A 272 -4.19 -0.17 -22.14
C PHE A 272 -4.21 -1.55 -21.48
N ASN A 273 -4.23 -1.58 -20.18
CA ASN A 273 -4.34 -2.84 -19.43
C ASN A 273 -5.32 -2.71 -18.28
N VAL A 274 -5.85 -3.87 -17.90
CA VAL A 274 -6.61 -4.06 -16.67
C VAL A 274 -6.23 -5.40 -16.06
N ASP A 275 -6.05 -5.44 -14.74
CA ASP A 275 -5.82 -6.66 -13.99
C ASP A 275 -6.55 -6.64 -12.64
N TYR A 276 -6.80 -7.83 -12.14
CA TYR A 276 -7.36 -8.06 -10.82
C TYR A 276 -6.39 -8.91 -10.01
N ASN A 277 -6.04 -8.39 -8.85
CA ASN A 277 -5.13 -9.03 -7.90
C ASN A 277 -5.98 -9.67 -6.79
N ILE A 278 -5.87 -10.98 -6.67
CA ILE A 278 -6.59 -11.81 -5.70
C ILE A 278 -5.70 -11.93 -4.46
N THR A 279 -6.12 -11.28 -3.40
CA THR A 279 -5.41 -11.17 -2.11
C THR A 279 -6.44 -10.84 -1.02
N THR A 280 -6.05 -10.65 0.25
CA THR A 280 -7.00 -10.37 1.34
C THR A 280 -7.65 -8.99 1.23
N GLN A 281 -6.99 -8.04 0.58
CA GLN A 281 -7.57 -6.77 0.14
C GLN A 281 -7.43 -6.68 -1.38
N PRO A 282 -8.38 -7.21 -2.16
CA PRO A 282 -8.27 -7.29 -3.61
C PRO A 282 -7.96 -5.95 -4.26
N VAL A 283 -7.18 -5.97 -5.34
CA VAL A 283 -6.82 -4.76 -6.08
C VAL A 283 -7.24 -4.88 -7.53
N LEU A 284 -8.00 -3.91 -8.01
CA LEU A 284 -8.26 -3.68 -9.43
C LEU A 284 -7.25 -2.66 -9.95
N THR A 285 -6.46 -3.05 -10.94
CA THR A 285 -5.48 -2.17 -11.59
C THR A 285 -5.94 -1.82 -13.00
N GLY A 286 -5.88 -0.56 -13.36
CA GLY A 286 -6.00 -0.08 -14.73
C GLY A 286 -4.75 0.68 -15.13
N GLY A 287 -4.27 0.54 -16.36
CA GLY A 287 -3.06 1.21 -16.78
C GLY A 287 -3.09 1.71 -18.21
N VAL A 288 -2.30 2.76 -18.45
CA VAL A 288 -1.99 3.27 -19.79
C VAL A 288 -0.47 3.37 -19.90
N SER A 289 0.07 2.87 -21.01
CA SER A 289 1.51 2.91 -21.30
C SER A 289 1.76 3.38 -22.72
N LEU A 290 2.91 4.01 -22.92
CA LEU A 290 3.53 4.25 -24.23
C LEU A 290 4.75 3.34 -24.33
N ASP A 291 4.65 2.27 -25.12
CA ASP A 291 5.67 1.22 -25.25
C ASP A 291 6.35 1.32 -26.61
N PHE A 292 7.64 1.67 -26.61
CA PHE A 292 8.51 1.86 -27.78
C PHE A 292 9.49 0.73 -27.98
#